data_2671c001c2f7b8329733abf8628db95b
#
_entry.id   2671c001c2f7b8329733abf8628db95b
#
_cell.length_a   1.000
_cell.length_b   1.000
_cell.length_c   1.000
_cell.angle_alpha   90.00
_cell.angle_beta   90.00
_cell.angle_gamma   90.00
#
_symmetry.space_group_name_H-M   'P 1'
#
loop_
_entity.id
_entity.type
_entity.pdbx_description
1 polymer ?
#
loop_
_entity_poly.entity_id
_entity_poly.type
_entity_poly.pdbx_seq_one_letter_code
_entity_poly.pdbx_strand_id
1 'polypeptide(L)'
;MALKPSPRADMSAITPKASSHANLPPLASRFVEVNSLPWEKSKYPGIETKTLVVDRSTGVLTMLMKMAPGAKLPDHEHVLIEQTFVLQGSLICGEGECGAGDFVWRPAGSRHEAWAGPEGGLMIGIFQIPNRFYEDGREVDFLGKDWEEAWGAAYERHEHARFA
;
A
#
# COMPACT_ATOMS: atom_id res chain seq x y z
N MET A 1 21.03 -7.80 33.07
CA MET A 1 20.23 -6.57 32.97
C MET A 1 19.02 -6.89 32.08
N ALA A 2 17.83 -7.03 32.66
CA ALA A 2 16.63 -7.35 31.88
C ALA A 2 16.24 -6.12 31.09
N LEU A 3 16.12 -6.27 29.77
CA LEU A 3 15.58 -5.24 28.90
C LEU A 3 14.15 -4.91 29.37
N LYS A 4 13.89 -3.64 29.69
CA LYS A 4 12.51 -3.19 29.94
C LYS A 4 11.68 -3.56 28.69
N PRO A 5 10.49 -4.19 28.85
CA PRO A 5 9.60 -4.40 27.71
C PRO A 5 9.32 -3.04 27.09
N SER A 6 9.47 -2.97 25.77
CA SER A 6 9.03 -1.83 24.96
C SER A 6 7.59 -1.48 25.37
N PRO A 7 7.22 -0.19 25.45
CA PRO A 7 5.82 0.19 25.63
C PRO A 7 4.98 -0.62 24.64
N ARG A 8 3.84 -1.13 25.09
CA ARG A 8 2.96 -2.01 24.31
C ARG A 8 2.88 -1.47 22.90
N ALA A 9 3.41 -2.26 21.95
CA ALA A 9 3.18 -1.96 20.54
C ALA A 9 1.67 -1.81 20.38
N ASP A 10 1.26 -0.64 19.92
CA ASP A 10 -0.12 -0.41 19.54
C ASP A 10 -0.44 -1.43 18.45
N MET A 11 -1.34 -2.37 18.76
CA MET A 11 -1.65 -3.50 17.89
C MET A 11 -2.69 -3.13 16.86
N SER A 12 -2.49 -1.99 16.21
CA SER A 12 -3.37 -1.46 15.17
C SER A 12 -3.18 -2.15 13.82
N ALA A 13 -2.03 -2.83 13.61
CA ALA A 13 -1.75 -3.55 12.37
C ALA A 13 -2.60 -4.82 12.25
N ILE A 14 -3.34 -4.92 11.16
CA ILE A 14 -4.22 -6.06 10.86
C ILE A 14 -4.07 -6.53 9.42
N THR A 15 -4.44 -7.79 9.17
CA THR A 15 -4.80 -8.28 7.84
C THR A 15 -6.33 -8.30 7.75
N PRO A 16 -6.96 -7.37 7.02
CA PRO A 16 -8.40 -7.37 6.86
C PRO A 16 -8.89 -8.71 6.28
N LYS A 17 -10.02 -9.20 6.80
CA LYS A 17 -10.66 -10.45 6.33
C LYS A 17 -9.88 -11.75 6.54
N ALA A 18 -8.78 -11.74 7.29
CA ALA A 18 -8.08 -12.95 7.72
C ALA A 18 -8.70 -13.48 9.02
N SER A 19 -9.69 -14.35 8.92
CA SER A 19 -10.41 -14.93 10.09
C SER A 19 -9.48 -15.74 11.00
N SER A 20 -8.42 -16.34 10.47
CA SER A 20 -7.42 -17.10 11.23
C SER A 20 -6.65 -16.26 12.25
N HIS A 21 -6.70 -14.93 12.18
CA HIS A 21 -6.00 -14.05 13.09
C HIS A 21 -6.81 -13.65 14.35
N ALA A 22 -8.12 -13.94 14.39
CA ALA A 22 -9.03 -13.41 15.39
C ALA A 22 -8.67 -13.74 16.85
N ASN A 23 -8.07 -14.91 17.09
CA ASN A 23 -7.76 -15.40 18.43
C ASN A 23 -6.26 -15.56 18.70
N LEU A 24 -5.42 -14.96 17.86
CA LEU A 24 -3.98 -15.04 18.06
C LEU A 24 -3.53 -14.16 19.24
N PRO A 25 -2.54 -14.62 20.03
CA PRO A 25 -1.91 -13.77 21.01
C PRO A 25 -1.37 -12.48 20.38
N PRO A 26 -1.35 -11.37 21.14
CA PRO A 26 -0.95 -10.06 20.61
C PRO A 26 0.38 -10.03 19.85
N LEU A 27 1.40 -10.72 20.33
CA LEU A 27 2.75 -10.73 19.74
C LEU A 27 3.02 -11.93 18.82
N ALA A 28 2.02 -12.75 18.53
CA ALA A 28 2.19 -13.86 17.60
C ALA A 28 2.38 -13.38 16.17
N SER A 29 3.16 -14.12 15.40
CA SER A 29 3.26 -13.89 13.95
C SER A 29 1.91 -14.10 13.26
N ARG A 30 1.63 -13.32 12.22
CA ARG A 30 0.42 -13.39 11.41
C ARG A 30 0.75 -14.08 10.08
N PHE A 31 0.38 -15.34 9.92
CA PHE A 31 0.49 -16.04 8.65
C PHE A 31 -0.75 -15.72 7.81
N VAL A 32 -0.53 -15.18 6.62
CA VAL A 32 -1.61 -14.78 5.71
C VAL A 32 -1.73 -15.78 4.58
N GLU A 33 -2.85 -16.49 4.53
CA GLU A 33 -3.21 -17.33 3.39
C GLU A 33 -3.75 -16.46 2.25
N VAL A 34 -2.85 -15.90 1.47
CA VAL A 34 -3.16 -14.87 0.47
C VAL A 34 -4.22 -15.32 -0.53
N ASN A 35 -4.23 -16.60 -0.89
CA ASN A 35 -5.23 -17.13 -1.83
C ASN A 35 -6.65 -17.16 -1.25
N SER A 36 -6.79 -17.23 0.08
CA SER A 36 -8.10 -17.20 0.74
C SER A 36 -8.67 -15.78 0.86
N LEU A 37 -7.84 -14.75 0.72
CA LEU A 37 -8.31 -13.36 0.76
C LEU A 37 -9.06 -13.00 -0.52
N PRO A 38 -10.19 -12.30 -0.43
CA PRO A 38 -10.90 -11.83 -1.62
C PRO A 38 -10.13 -10.74 -2.34
N TRP A 39 -10.25 -10.70 -3.68
CA TRP A 39 -9.88 -9.52 -4.44
C TRP A 39 -10.93 -8.41 -4.24
N GLU A 40 -10.46 -7.21 -4.00
CA GLU A 40 -11.27 -6.01 -3.84
C GLU A 40 -11.03 -5.07 -5.01
N LYS A 41 -12.09 -4.63 -5.66
CA LYS A 41 -12.00 -3.66 -6.76
C LYS A 41 -11.55 -2.32 -6.19
N SER A 42 -10.54 -1.73 -6.83
CA SER A 42 -10.20 -0.33 -6.59
C SER A 42 -11.22 0.60 -7.26
N LYS A 43 -11.07 1.89 -7.03
CA LYS A 43 -11.80 2.92 -7.77
C LYS A 43 -11.46 2.91 -9.26
N TYR A 44 -10.25 2.49 -9.62
CA TYR A 44 -9.73 2.57 -10.99
C TYR A 44 -10.04 1.29 -11.76
N PRO A 45 -10.63 1.41 -12.98
CA PRO A 45 -11.03 0.25 -13.78
C PRO A 45 -9.87 -0.71 -14.06
N GLY A 46 -10.14 -2.00 -13.96
CA GLY A 46 -9.17 -3.05 -14.23
C GLY A 46 -8.12 -3.27 -13.14
N ILE A 47 -8.27 -2.65 -11.97
CA ILE A 47 -7.34 -2.77 -10.85
C ILE A 47 -8.06 -3.36 -9.64
N GLU A 48 -7.48 -4.43 -9.10
CA GLU A 48 -7.97 -5.11 -7.89
C GLU A 48 -6.82 -5.30 -6.91
N THR A 49 -7.13 -5.32 -5.62
CA THR A 49 -6.14 -5.48 -4.56
C THR A 49 -6.54 -6.52 -3.53
N LYS A 50 -5.52 -7.03 -2.83
CA LYS A 50 -5.66 -7.75 -1.56
C LYS A 50 -4.78 -7.05 -0.53
N THR A 51 -5.36 -6.55 0.54
CA THR A 51 -4.60 -5.96 1.64
C THR A 51 -4.00 -7.07 2.48
N LEU A 52 -2.67 -7.14 2.53
CA LEU A 52 -1.92 -8.13 3.32
C LEU A 52 -1.71 -7.66 4.75
N VAL A 53 -1.39 -6.40 4.94
CA VAL A 53 -1.32 -5.74 6.25
C VAL A 53 -1.66 -4.27 6.10
N VAL A 54 -2.40 -3.74 7.05
CA VAL A 54 -2.65 -2.31 7.19
C VAL A 54 -2.57 -1.90 8.65
N ASP A 55 -1.90 -0.81 8.91
CA ASP A 55 -1.89 -0.12 10.20
C ASP A 55 -2.27 1.35 9.98
N ARG A 56 -3.49 1.69 10.31
CA ARG A 56 -4.01 3.05 10.12
C ARG A 56 -3.40 4.07 11.05
N SER A 57 -2.85 3.62 12.19
CA SER A 57 -2.22 4.53 13.13
C SER A 57 -0.84 5.01 12.68
N THR A 58 -0.13 4.17 11.94
CA THR A 58 1.22 4.46 11.42
C THR A 58 1.24 4.69 9.91
N GLY A 59 0.15 4.36 9.20
CA GLY A 59 0.05 4.46 7.75
C GLY A 59 0.66 3.30 6.98
N VAL A 60 1.23 2.30 7.65
CA VAL A 60 1.79 1.12 6.97
C VAL A 60 0.71 0.39 6.19
N LEU A 61 0.97 0.13 4.92
CA LEU A 61 0.15 -0.66 4.04
C LEU A 61 1.02 -1.57 3.17
N THR A 62 0.69 -2.85 3.14
CA THR A 62 1.24 -3.79 2.15
C THR A 62 0.08 -4.49 1.46
N MET A 63 0.10 -4.49 0.14
CA MET A 63 -0.95 -5.11 -0.66
C MET A 63 -0.40 -5.84 -1.89
N LEU A 64 -1.14 -6.85 -2.34
CA LEU A 64 -1.06 -7.30 -3.71
C LEU A 64 -1.96 -6.42 -4.57
N MET A 65 -1.46 -6.02 -5.72
CA MET A 65 -2.20 -5.31 -6.74
C MET A 65 -2.15 -6.11 -8.04
N LYS A 66 -3.33 -6.33 -8.61
CA LYS A 66 -3.50 -6.95 -9.93
C LYS A 66 -4.07 -5.90 -10.86
N MET A 67 -3.42 -5.72 -12.00
CA MET A 67 -3.82 -4.78 -13.04
C MET A 67 -4.11 -5.54 -14.34
N ALA A 68 -5.27 -5.30 -14.93
CA ALA A 68 -5.57 -5.79 -16.27
C ALA A 68 -4.63 -5.16 -17.31
N PRO A 69 -4.44 -5.79 -18.50
CA PRO A 69 -3.65 -5.20 -19.57
C PRO A 69 -4.02 -3.75 -19.85
N GLY A 70 -3.05 -2.84 -19.80
CA GLY A 70 -3.23 -1.42 -20.04
C GLY A 70 -4.02 -0.66 -18.95
N ALA A 71 -4.43 -1.30 -17.87
CA ALA A 71 -5.10 -0.60 -16.75
C ALA A 71 -4.20 0.50 -16.20
N LYS A 72 -4.80 1.64 -15.87
CA LYS A 72 -4.06 2.86 -15.53
C LYS A 72 -4.35 3.31 -14.11
N LEU A 73 -3.28 3.63 -13.40
CA LEU A 73 -3.29 4.45 -12.20
C LEU A 73 -3.09 5.90 -12.63
N PRO A 74 -4.06 6.79 -12.41
CA PRO A 74 -3.92 8.19 -12.77
C PRO A 74 -2.85 8.88 -11.92
N ASP A 75 -2.64 10.14 -12.18
CA ASP A 75 -1.66 10.98 -11.49
C ASP A 75 -1.80 10.90 -9.96
N HIS A 76 -0.73 10.53 -9.29
CA HIS A 76 -0.67 10.36 -7.85
C HIS A 76 0.71 10.70 -7.30
N GLU A 77 0.73 11.09 -6.04
CA GLU A 77 1.93 11.40 -5.27
C GLU A 77 2.25 10.26 -4.31
N HIS A 78 3.52 9.91 -4.23
CA HIS A 78 4.07 9.07 -3.16
C HIS A 78 4.36 9.98 -1.98
N VAL A 79 3.44 10.05 -1.03
CA VAL A 79 3.53 10.95 0.13
C VAL A 79 4.76 10.63 0.98
N LEU A 80 5.02 9.35 1.20
CA LEU A 80 6.29 8.82 1.69
C LEU A 80 6.81 7.77 0.70
N ILE A 81 7.86 7.05 1.08
CA ILE A 81 8.46 6.04 0.20
C ILE A 81 7.45 4.94 -0.16
N GLU A 82 7.41 4.56 -1.44
CA GLU A 82 6.76 3.35 -1.92
C GLU A 82 7.80 2.37 -2.45
N GLN A 83 7.56 1.09 -2.23
CA GLN A 83 8.35 0.00 -2.77
C GLN A 83 7.43 -0.95 -3.52
N THR A 84 7.81 -1.36 -4.71
CA THR A 84 7.03 -2.28 -5.54
C THR A 84 7.92 -3.39 -6.08
N PHE A 85 7.51 -4.64 -5.86
CA PHE A 85 8.12 -5.82 -6.47
C PHE A 85 7.12 -6.44 -7.45
N VAL A 86 7.48 -6.55 -8.72
CA VAL A 86 6.63 -7.13 -9.76
C VAL A 86 6.77 -8.65 -9.77
N LEU A 87 5.64 -9.34 -9.63
CA LEU A 87 5.57 -10.80 -9.62
C LEU A 87 5.28 -11.37 -11.01
N GLN A 88 4.42 -10.71 -11.78
CA GLN A 88 4.02 -11.11 -13.14
C GLN A 88 3.71 -9.88 -13.98
N GLY A 89 3.90 -9.98 -15.30
CA GLY A 89 3.65 -8.89 -16.22
C GLY A 89 4.59 -7.72 -16.00
N SER A 90 4.10 -6.49 -16.13
CA SER A 90 4.90 -5.29 -15.91
C SER A 90 4.10 -4.08 -15.45
N LEU A 91 4.81 -3.16 -14.78
CA LEU A 91 4.36 -1.83 -14.42
C LEU A 91 5.20 -0.80 -15.18
N ILE A 92 4.53 0.08 -15.91
CA ILE A 92 5.16 1.08 -16.77
C ILE A 92 4.81 2.48 -16.25
N CYS A 93 5.73 3.41 -16.34
CA CYS A 93 5.53 4.83 -16.11
C CYS A 93 6.40 5.64 -17.07
N GLY A 94 6.32 6.97 -17.01
CA GLY A 94 7.11 7.85 -17.88
C GLY A 94 8.63 7.70 -17.73
N GLU A 95 9.11 7.12 -16.63
CA GLU A 95 10.55 6.93 -16.36
C GLU A 95 11.07 5.56 -16.83
N GLY A 96 10.18 4.58 -17.07
CA GLY A 96 10.59 3.25 -17.52
C GLY A 96 9.57 2.15 -17.20
N GLU A 97 10.01 0.92 -17.39
CA GLU A 97 9.27 -0.31 -17.16
C GLU A 97 9.94 -1.18 -16.11
N CYS A 98 9.13 -1.73 -15.20
CA CYS A 98 9.52 -2.70 -14.19
C CYS A 98 8.82 -4.02 -14.51
N GLY A 99 9.56 -5.02 -14.94
CA GLY A 99 9.06 -6.33 -15.34
C GLY A 99 9.04 -7.34 -14.19
N ALA A 100 8.54 -8.56 -14.48
CA ALA A 100 8.50 -9.63 -13.50
C ALA A 100 9.89 -9.96 -12.93
N GLY A 101 10.01 -10.00 -11.61
CA GLY A 101 11.26 -10.20 -10.88
C GLY A 101 12.04 -8.92 -10.59
N ASP A 102 11.61 -7.78 -11.12
CA ASP A 102 12.22 -6.50 -10.87
C ASP A 102 11.58 -5.76 -9.70
N PHE A 103 12.33 -4.79 -9.18
CA PHE A 103 11.95 -3.98 -8.04
C PHE A 103 12.13 -2.50 -8.37
N VAL A 104 11.16 -1.71 -7.99
CA VAL A 104 11.25 -0.24 -8.07
C VAL A 104 10.85 0.36 -6.72
N TRP A 105 11.55 1.40 -6.32
CA TRP A 105 11.11 2.22 -5.20
C TRP A 105 11.02 3.68 -5.61
N ARG A 106 10.11 4.40 -4.99
CA ARG A 106 9.83 5.78 -5.32
C ARG A 106 10.02 6.66 -4.09
N PRO A 107 10.83 7.71 -4.21
CA PRO A 107 11.07 8.62 -3.09
C PRO A 107 9.81 9.39 -2.72
N ALA A 108 9.75 9.81 -1.44
CA ALA A 108 8.71 10.70 -0.95
C ALA A 108 8.64 11.98 -1.79
N GLY A 109 7.42 12.43 -2.11
CA GLY A 109 7.15 13.60 -2.92
C GLY A 109 7.21 13.37 -4.44
N SER A 110 7.61 12.18 -4.90
CA SER A 110 7.56 11.87 -6.34
C SER A 110 6.11 11.73 -6.81
N ARG A 111 5.84 12.13 -8.04
CA ARG A 111 4.50 12.17 -8.62
C ARG A 111 4.53 11.66 -10.05
N HIS A 112 3.59 10.78 -10.40
CA HIS A 112 3.50 10.23 -11.75
C HIS A 112 2.17 9.54 -12.02
N GLU A 113 1.98 9.12 -13.27
CA GLU A 113 1.01 8.12 -13.70
C GLU A 113 1.71 6.78 -13.90
N ALA A 114 0.96 5.68 -13.79
CA ALA A 114 1.47 4.34 -14.08
C ALA A 114 0.40 3.48 -14.78
N TRP A 115 0.83 2.51 -15.55
CA TRP A 115 -0.07 1.57 -16.22
C TRP A 115 0.54 0.18 -16.32
N ALA A 116 -0.31 -0.82 -16.44
CA ALA A 116 0.15 -2.18 -16.70
C ALA A 116 0.57 -2.37 -18.15
N GLY A 117 1.56 -3.23 -18.36
CA GLY A 117 1.97 -3.65 -19.69
C GLY A 117 0.91 -4.47 -20.45
N PRO A 118 1.23 -4.95 -21.65
CA PRO A 118 0.26 -5.65 -22.52
C PRO A 118 -0.26 -6.97 -21.96
N GLU A 119 0.43 -7.57 -21.02
CA GLU A 119 0.00 -8.80 -20.32
C GLU A 119 -0.61 -8.53 -18.92
N GLY A 120 -0.83 -7.26 -18.58
CA GLY A 120 -1.23 -6.85 -17.25
C GLY A 120 -0.07 -6.85 -16.26
N GLY A 121 -0.38 -6.84 -14.97
CA GLY A 121 0.61 -6.89 -13.92
C GLY A 121 0.06 -7.46 -12.62
N LEU A 122 0.91 -8.17 -11.88
CA LEU A 122 0.71 -8.59 -10.50
C LEU A 122 1.93 -8.16 -9.70
N MET A 123 1.74 -7.43 -8.61
CA MET A 123 2.83 -6.87 -7.84
C MET A 123 2.50 -6.75 -6.35
N ILE A 124 3.54 -6.68 -5.52
CA ILE A 124 3.44 -6.32 -4.12
C ILE A 124 3.82 -4.85 -4.00
N GLY A 125 2.93 -4.05 -3.43
CA GLY A 125 3.19 -2.67 -3.03
C GLY A 125 3.35 -2.55 -1.52
N ILE A 126 4.40 -1.85 -1.08
CA ILE A 126 4.72 -1.60 0.33
C ILE A 126 4.81 -0.10 0.52
N PHE A 127 3.95 0.45 1.38
CA PHE A 127 3.82 1.88 1.64
C PHE A 127 4.08 2.19 3.11
N GLN A 128 4.77 3.27 3.38
CA GLN A 128 4.81 3.86 4.72
C GLN A 128 3.55 4.70 4.98
N ILE A 129 3.09 5.42 3.96
CA ILE A 129 1.78 6.08 3.87
C ILE A 129 1.23 5.81 2.47
N PRO A 130 -0.05 5.47 2.31
CA PRO A 130 -0.66 5.29 0.98
C PRO A 130 -0.59 6.53 0.11
N ASN A 131 -0.55 6.30 -1.20
CA ASN A 131 -0.47 7.34 -2.21
C ASN A 131 -1.69 8.26 -2.17
N ARG A 132 -1.47 9.49 -2.60
CA ARG A 132 -2.47 10.54 -2.73
C ARG A 132 -2.78 10.76 -4.20
N PHE A 133 -4.03 10.52 -4.58
CA PHE A 133 -4.54 10.74 -5.95
C PHE A 133 -5.24 12.09 -6.03
N TYR A 134 -5.17 12.73 -7.19
CA TYR A 134 -5.73 14.05 -7.42
C TYR A 134 -6.88 13.94 -8.42
N GLU A 135 -8.10 14.23 -7.97
CA GLU A 135 -9.31 14.11 -8.77
C GLU A 135 -10.24 15.30 -8.54
N ASP A 136 -10.54 16.04 -9.59
CA ASP A 136 -11.46 17.18 -9.57
C ASP A 136 -11.19 18.16 -8.41
N GLY A 137 -9.90 18.43 -8.13
CA GLY A 137 -9.47 19.30 -7.06
C GLY A 137 -9.56 18.71 -5.65
N ARG A 138 -9.82 17.40 -5.53
CA ARG A 138 -9.84 16.66 -4.26
C ARG A 138 -8.66 15.70 -4.18
N GLU A 139 -8.22 15.44 -2.97
CA GLU A 139 -7.23 14.43 -2.66
C GLU A 139 -7.93 13.17 -2.16
N VAL A 140 -7.74 12.06 -2.86
CA VAL A 140 -8.38 10.79 -2.54
C VAL A 140 -7.36 9.66 -2.40
N ASP A 141 -7.71 8.63 -1.62
CA ASP A 141 -6.94 7.42 -1.53
C ASP A 141 -7.28 6.45 -2.68
N PHE A 142 -6.64 5.30 -2.71
CA PHE A 142 -6.82 4.26 -3.72
C PHE A 142 -8.25 3.72 -3.82
N LEU A 143 -9.05 3.85 -2.77
CA LEU A 143 -10.46 3.46 -2.74
C LEU A 143 -11.41 4.62 -3.04
N GLY A 144 -10.87 5.82 -3.28
CA GLY A 144 -11.65 7.03 -3.54
C GLY A 144 -12.18 7.72 -2.28
N LYS A 145 -11.68 7.38 -1.10
CA LYS A 145 -11.98 8.08 0.15
C LYS A 145 -11.16 9.35 0.23
N ASP A 146 -11.67 10.34 0.96
CA ASP A 146 -10.89 11.53 1.31
C ASP A 146 -9.57 11.12 1.96
N TRP A 147 -8.46 11.60 1.40
CA TRP A 147 -7.13 11.15 1.81
C TRP A 147 -6.77 11.66 3.21
N GLU A 148 -7.07 12.92 3.48
CA GLU A 148 -6.77 13.54 4.78
C GLU A 148 -7.57 12.87 5.91
N GLU A 149 -8.85 12.60 5.68
CA GLU A 149 -9.68 11.88 6.65
C GLU A 149 -9.15 10.47 6.91
N ALA A 150 -8.69 9.78 5.87
CA ALA A 150 -8.23 8.39 5.98
C ALA A 150 -6.83 8.25 6.57
N TRP A 151 -5.90 9.16 6.27
CA TRP A 151 -4.46 8.99 6.51
C TRP A 151 -3.75 10.20 7.11
N GLY A 152 -4.39 11.37 7.20
CA GLY A 152 -3.79 12.62 7.67
C GLY A 152 -3.16 12.48 9.06
N ALA A 153 -3.86 11.86 10.00
CA ALA A 153 -3.35 11.64 11.35
C ALA A 153 -2.10 10.74 11.41
N ALA A 154 -2.01 9.75 10.51
CA ALA A 154 -0.81 8.92 10.40
C ALA A 154 0.36 9.70 9.77
N TYR A 155 0.07 10.54 8.78
CA TYR A 155 1.06 11.39 8.13
C TYR A 155 1.67 12.42 9.10
N GLU A 156 0.87 13.09 9.90
CA GLU A 156 1.34 14.03 10.92
C GLU A 156 2.34 13.39 11.89
N ARG A 157 2.15 12.14 12.28
CA ARG A 157 3.10 11.40 13.13
C ARG A 157 4.47 11.26 12.48
N HIS A 158 4.53 11.02 11.16
CA HIS A 158 5.79 10.94 10.43
C HIS A 158 6.48 12.31 10.33
N GLU A 159 5.73 13.38 10.14
CA GLU A 159 6.28 14.74 10.12
C GLU A 159 6.89 15.11 11.48
N HIS A 160 6.19 14.86 12.59
CA HIS A 160 6.73 15.12 13.93
C HIS A 160 8.00 14.31 14.24
N ALA A 161 8.10 13.07 13.77
CA ALA A 161 9.29 12.24 13.98
C ALA A 161 10.53 12.74 13.22
N ARG A 162 10.37 13.54 12.15
CA ARG A 162 11.51 14.11 11.39
C ARG A 162 12.17 15.28 12.11
N PHE A 163 11.47 15.94 13.03
CA PHE A 163 11.94 17.14 13.73
C PHE A 163 12.21 16.90 15.21
N ALA A 164 12.07 15.68 15.69
CA ALA A 164 12.39 15.26 17.07
C ALA A 164 13.80 14.63 17.12
#